data_bcdc39983733e56549fc34287901b04a
#
_entry.id   bcdc39983733e56549fc34287901b04a
#
_cell.length_a   1.000
_cell.length_b   1.000
_cell.length_c   1.000
_cell.angle_alpha   90.00
_cell.angle_beta   90.00
_cell.angle_gamma   90.00
#
_symmetry.space_group_name_H-M   'P 1'
#
loop_
_entity.id
_entity.type
_entity.pdbx_description
1 polymer ?
#
loop_
_entity_poly.entity_id
_entity_poly.type
_entity_poly.pdbx_seq_one_letter_code
_entity_poly.pdbx_strand_id
1 'polypeptide(L)' 'MNWLVKFRREKGYTRNEMAEMLGVSVSLYDKIEYGDRKPSGNFLGKFKKAFPSFNMNIFFDESLHETCK' A
#
# COMPACT_ATOMS: atom_id res chain seq x y z
N MET A 1 0.07 6.05 -6.01
CA MET A 1 1.26 5.39 -5.46
C MET A 1 1.69 4.27 -6.38
N ASN A 2 2.82 4.50 -7.01
CA ASN A 2 3.27 3.57 -8.04
C ASN A 2 3.59 2.17 -7.51
N TRP A 3 4.18 2.10 -6.32
CA TRP A 3 4.55 0.80 -5.78
C TRP A 3 3.32 -0.07 -5.49
N LEU A 4 2.23 0.56 -5.06
CA LEU A 4 1.01 -0.18 -4.73
C LEU A 4 0.35 -0.73 -5.99
N VAL A 5 0.26 0.10 -7.02
CA VAL A 5 -0.28 -0.33 -8.31
C VAL A 5 0.57 -1.45 -8.88
N LYS A 6 1.89 -1.28 -8.83
CA LYS A 6 2.81 -2.28 -9.35
C LYS A 6 2.66 -3.59 -8.61
N PHE A 7 2.61 -3.53 -7.28
CA PHE A 7 2.43 -4.73 -6.47
C PHE A 7 1.15 -5.45 -6.83
N ARG A 8 0.05 -4.69 -6.93
CA ARG A 8 -1.25 -5.27 -7.24
C ARG A 8 -1.23 -5.97 -8.61
N ARG A 9 -0.65 -5.30 -9.60
CA ARG A 9 -0.59 -5.85 -10.95
C ARG A 9 0.27 -7.11 -11.02
N GLU A 10 1.37 -7.11 -10.29
CA GLU A 10 2.24 -8.28 -10.25
C GLU A 10 1.54 -9.47 -9.63
N LYS A 11 0.66 -9.23 -8.66
CA LYS A 11 -0.09 -10.30 -8.04
C LYS A 11 -1.34 -10.69 -8.83
N GLY A 12 -1.72 -9.87 -9.81
CA GLY A 12 -2.90 -10.15 -10.61
C GLY A 12 -4.22 -9.87 -9.91
N TYR A 13 -4.22 -8.99 -8.92
CA TYR A 13 -5.43 -8.66 -8.18
C TYR A 13 -6.11 -7.42 -8.74
N THR A 14 -7.44 -7.40 -8.67
CA THR A 14 -8.19 -6.19 -8.95
C THR A 14 -8.17 -5.28 -7.71
N ARG A 15 -8.58 -4.01 -7.91
CA ARG A 15 -8.66 -3.10 -6.78
C ARG A 15 -9.67 -3.57 -5.74
N ASN A 16 -10.78 -4.13 -6.20
CA ASN A 16 -11.79 -4.69 -5.30
C ASN A 16 -11.20 -5.81 -4.45
N GLU A 17 -10.45 -6.69 -5.09
CA GLU A 17 -9.83 -7.81 -4.38
C GLU A 17 -8.82 -7.33 -3.35
N MET A 18 -8.03 -6.34 -3.71
CA MET A 18 -7.05 -5.80 -2.78
C MET A 18 -7.73 -5.15 -1.58
N ALA A 19 -8.77 -4.34 -1.83
CA ALA A 19 -9.48 -3.68 -0.75
C ALA A 19 -10.09 -4.71 0.20
N GLU A 20 -10.66 -5.78 -0.35
CA GLU A 20 -11.24 -6.83 0.46
C GLU A 20 -10.20 -7.53 1.31
N MET A 21 -9.07 -7.86 0.71
CA MET A 21 -8.00 -8.54 1.45
C MET A 21 -7.41 -7.66 2.55
N LEU A 22 -7.36 -6.36 2.31
CA LEU A 22 -6.84 -5.41 3.28
C LEU A 22 -7.88 -5.00 4.31
N GLY A 23 -9.15 -5.34 4.09
CA GLY A 23 -10.20 -4.97 5.01
C GLY A 23 -10.52 -3.49 5.00
N VAL A 24 -10.38 -2.83 3.85
CA VAL A 24 -10.70 -1.42 3.70
C VAL A 24 -11.72 -1.26 2.59
N SER A 25 -12.37 -0.08 2.53
CA SER A 25 -13.31 0.18 1.46
C SER A 25 -12.58 0.37 0.14
N VAL A 26 -13.26 0.07 -0.96
CA VAL A 26 -12.69 0.28 -2.29
C VAL A 26 -12.41 1.75 -2.51
N SER A 27 -13.30 2.64 -2.01
CA SER A 27 -13.08 4.07 -2.13
C SER A 27 -11.77 4.52 -1.48
N LEU A 28 -11.52 4.04 -0.27
CA LEU A 28 -10.29 4.38 0.43
C LEU A 28 -9.09 3.83 -0.31
N TYR A 29 -9.18 2.58 -0.75
CA TYR A 29 -8.09 1.95 -1.47
C TYR A 29 -7.75 2.74 -2.74
N ASP A 30 -8.79 3.10 -3.51
CA ASP A 30 -8.60 3.87 -4.74
C ASP A 30 -7.90 5.20 -4.48
N LYS A 31 -8.31 5.90 -3.43
CA LYS A 31 -7.70 7.19 -3.11
C LYS A 31 -6.22 7.04 -2.78
N ILE A 32 -5.86 5.96 -2.11
CA ILE A 32 -4.46 5.71 -1.79
C ILE A 32 -3.67 5.39 -3.06
N GLU A 33 -4.23 4.58 -3.95
CA GLU A 33 -3.57 4.25 -5.20
C GLU A 33 -3.34 5.49 -6.07
N TYR A 34 -4.34 6.38 -6.10
CA TYR A 34 -4.22 7.61 -6.89
C TYR A 34 -3.31 8.65 -6.24
N GLY A 35 -2.98 8.47 -4.97
CA GLY A 35 -2.17 9.44 -4.28
C GLY A 35 -2.95 10.56 -3.62
N ASP A 36 -4.29 10.49 -3.66
CA ASP A 36 -5.14 11.48 -2.99
C ASP A 36 -5.03 11.39 -1.48
N ARG A 37 -4.71 10.21 -0.97
CA ARG A 37 -4.50 9.99 0.45
C ARG A 37 -3.22 9.20 0.65
N LYS A 38 -2.48 9.60 1.67
CA LYS A 38 -1.30 8.82 2.04
C LYS A 38 -1.73 7.61 2.85
N PRO A 39 -1.02 6.48 2.69
CA PRO A 39 -1.33 5.30 3.51
C PRO A 39 -1.06 5.60 4.97
N SER A 40 -2.06 5.38 5.81
CA SER A 40 -1.92 5.57 7.24
C SER A 40 -1.22 4.36 7.86
N GLY A 41 -0.83 4.50 9.13
CA GLY A 41 -0.26 3.38 9.86
C GLY A 41 -1.23 2.20 9.90
N ASN A 42 -2.53 2.48 10.03
CA ASN A 42 -3.53 1.41 10.01
C ASN A 42 -3.52 0.67 8.68
N PHE A 43 -3.47 1.41 7.58
CA PHE A 43 -3.42 0.81 6.26
C PHE A 43 -2.18 -0.06 6.09
N LEU A 44 -1.03 0.49 6.49
CA LEU A 44 0.23 -0.25 6.36
C LEU A 44 0.24 -1.49 7.24
N GLY A 45 -0.34 -1.41 8.42
CA GLY A 45 -0.46 -2.56 9.30
C GLY A 45 -1.33 -3.65 8.68
N LYS A 46 -2.44 -3.25 8.09
CA LYS A 46 -3.32 -4.20 7.41
C LYS A 46 -2.62 -4.82 6.20
N PHE A 47 -1.86 -4.02 5.48
CA PHE A 47 -1.10 -4.51 4.34
C PHE A 47 -0.08 -5.54 4.76
N LYS A 48 0.67 -5.26 5.81
CA LYS A 48 1.67 -6.18 6.32
C LYS A 48 1.03 -7.49 6.80
N LYS A 49 -0.13 -7.39 7.42
CA LYS A 49 -0.84 -8.56 7.90
C LYS A 49 -1.32 -9.43 6.74
N ALA A 50 -1.80 -8.80 5.68
CA ALA A 50 -2.29 -9.52 4.50
C ALA A 50 -1.14 -10.11 3.67
N PHE A 51 -0.02 -9.41 3.60
CA PHE A 51 1.12 -9.81 2.80
C PHE A 51 2.40 -9.73 3.63
N PRO A 52 2.58 -10.68 4.55
CA PRO A 52 3.70 -10.60 5.50
C PRO A 52 5.08 -10.72 4.86
N SER A 53 5.17 -11.30 3.69
CA SER A 53 6.46 -11.43 3.02
C SER A 53 6.84 -10.20 2.19
N PHE A 54 5.94 -9.22 2.07
CA PHE A 54 6.25 -8.01 1.35
C PHE A 54 7.28 -7.19 2.13
N ASN A 55 8.24 -6.63 1.41
CA ASN A 55 9.29 -5.82 2.03
C ASN A 55 8.76 -4.43 2.35
N MET A 56 8.38 -4.22 3.60
CA MET A 56 7.83 -2.94 4.04
C MET A 56 8.86 -1.83 4.08
N ASN A 57 10.13 -2.15 3.95
CA ASN A 57 11.19 -1.15 3.96
C ASN A 57 11.04 -0.14 2.82
N ILE A 58 10.30 -0.52 1.79
CA ILE A 58 10.09 0.36 0.65
C ILE A 58 9.41 1.66 1.06
N PHE A 59 8.59 1.64 2.11
CA PHE A 59 7.96 2.85 2.65
C PHE A 59 8.94 3.67 3.45
N PHE A 60 9.75 2.99 4.23
CA PHE A 60 10.68 3.65 5.13
C PHE A 60 11.91 4.16 4.40
N ASP A 61 12.28 3.50 3.30
CA ASP A 61 13.39 3.96 2.49
C ASP A 61 13.16 5.37 1.98
N GLU A 62 11.96 5.66 1.53
CA GLU A 62 11.64 7.00 1.08
C GLU A 62 11.76 8.02 2.21
N SER A 63 11.22 7.67 3.37
CA SER A 63 11.31 8.54 4.54
C SER A 63 12.74 8.74 4.99
N LEU A 64 13.48 7.66 5.08
CA LEU A 64 14.88 7.72 5.49
C LEU A 64 15.72 8.53 4.51
N HIS A 65 15.41 8.37 3.24
CA HIS A 65 16.12 9.09 2.21
C HIS A 65 15.96 10.61 2.37
N GLU A 66 14.73 11.02 2.68
CA GLU A 66 14.47 12.42 2.93
C GLU A 66 15.10 12.89 4.22
N THR A 67 15.08 12.04 5.24
CA THR A 67 15.60 12.38 6.55
C THR A 67 17.10 12.52 6.54
N CYS A 68 17.77 11.68 5.78
CA CYS A 68 19.22 11.68 5.73
C CYS A 68 19.79 12.92 5.09
N LYS A 69 18.97 13.66 4.41
CA LYS A 69 19.44 14.90 3.82
C LYS A 69 19.42 16.04 4.78
#